data_a8596d5f1098d8ad911977bccae24dbd
#
_entry.id   a8596d5f1098d8ad911977bccae24dbd
#
_cell.length_a   1.000
_cell.length_b   1.000
_cell.length_c   1.000
_cell.angle_alpha   90.00
_cell.angle_beta   90.00
_cell.angle_gamma   90.00
#
_symmetry.space_group_name_H-M   'P 1'
#
loop_
_entity.id
_entity.type
_entity.pdbx_description
1 polymer ?
#
loop_
_entity_poly.entity_id
_entity_poly.type
_entity_poly.pdbx_seq_one_letter_code
_entity_poly.pdbx_strand_id
1 'polypeptide(L)'
;MRIYDVTVTISNDLPVYPGDPPIHIERTQSLEKGDVARVSHLSFSTHIGTHVDPPYHFMKDGVALDRAPLEVFIGPARVVDVGDVASIDAALLSTFDLDGASRVLFKTRNSRLWRETNEFQKDFVYLETDAAEALVARGVKLVGIDYLSVEKFGFDKPTTHWALLGNDVYILEGLDLSAVAPGDYELICLPLKIKDGDGGPARVVLRELN
;
A
#
# COMPACT_ATOMS: atom_id res chain seq x y z
N MET A 1 10.62 -17.55 -14.38
CA MET A 1 9.87 -16.98 -13.24
C MET A 1 10.56 -15.68 -12.84
N ARG A 2 9.92 -14.56 -13.04
CA ARG A 2 10.42 -13.23 -12.69
C ARG A 2 9.82 -12.77 -11.36
N ILE A 3 10.60 -12.00 -10.59
CA ILE A 3 10.14 -11.36 -9.35
C ILE A 3 10.28 -9.86 -9.55
N TYR A 4 9.22 -9.14 -9.24
CA TYR A 4 9.17 -7.67 -9.21
C TYR A 4 9.17 -7.21 -7.77
N ASP A 5 10.15 -6.42 -7.38
CA ASP A 5 10.13 -5.68 -6.13
C ASP A 5 9.31 -4.40 -6.36
N VAL A 6 8.15 -4.34 -5.76
CA VAL A 6 7.21 -3.23 -5.89
C VAL A 6 7.18 -2.33 -4.65
N THR A 7 8.24 -2.43 -3.85
CA THR A 7 8.41 -1.65 -2.62
C THR A 7 9.16 -0.35 -2.91
N VAL A 8 8.67 0.77 -2.43
CA VAL A 8 9.42 2.03 -2.47
C VAL A 8 10.53 2.04 -1.41
N THR A 9 11.67 2.63 -1.75
CA THR A 9 12.80 2.73 -0.82
C THR A 9 12.51 3.78 0.25
N ILE A 10 12.59 3.41 1.52
CA ILE A 10 12.48 4.35 2.62
C ILE A 10 13.78 5.16 2.72
N SER A 11 13.67 6.48 2.58
CA SER A 11 14.77 7.44 2.73
C SER A 11 14.27 8.69 3.44
N ASN A 12 15.18 9.55 3.89
CA ASN A 12 14.82 10.83 4.52
C ASN A 12 14.06 11.77 3.56
N ASP A 13 14.19 11.55 2.25
CA ASP A 13 13.58 12.37 1.20
C ASP A 13 12.28 11.75 0.63
N LEU A 14 11.85 10.58 1.14
CA LEU A 14 10.60 9.97 0.69
C LEU A 14 9.41 10.85 1.13
N PRO A 15 8.47 11.18 0.24
CA PRO A 15 7.28 11.94 0.63
C PRO A 15 6.48 11.18 1.70
N VAL A 16 5.97 11.91 2.66
CA VAL A 16 5.05 11.42 3.71
C VAL A 16 3.68 12.05 3.55
N TYR A 17 2.66 11.38 4.05
CA TYR A 17 1.31 11.97 4.07
C TYR A 17 1.30 13.22 4.98
N PRO A 18 0.64 14.33 4.57
CA PRO A 18 0.60 15.56 5.35
C PRO A 18 -0.01 15.35 6.73
N GLY A 19 0.77 15.65 7.76
CA GLY A 19 0.41 15.45 9.17
C GLY A 19 1.17 14.32 9.84
N ASP A 20 1.76 13.42 9.08
CA ASP A 20 2.60 12.36 9.62
C ASP A 20 3.97 12.88 10.07
N PRO A 21 4.60 12.22 11.06
CA PRO A 21 5.94 12.57 11.47
C PRO A 21 6.94 12.38 10.33
N PRO A 22 7.97 13.25 10.24
CA PRO A 22 8.98 13.12 9.20
C PRO A 22 9.82 11.85 9.39
N ILE A 23 10.38 11.37 8.29
CA ILE A 23 11.33 10.26 8.31
C ILE A 23 12.67 10.76 8.87
N HIS A 24 13.21 10.01 9.82
CA HIS A 24 14.56 10.23 10.31
C HIS A 24 15.32 8.91 10.32
N ILE A 25 16.33 8.82 9.46
CA ILE A 25 17.28 7.71 9.36
C ILE A 25 18.65 8.25 9.74
N GLU A 26 19.16 7.83 10.89
CA GLU A 26 20.45 8.25 11.41
C GLU A 26 21.43 7.08 11.47
N ARG A 27 22.66 7.28 10.97
CA ARG A 27 23.76 6.34 11.14
C ARG A 27 24.42 6.56 12.50
N THR A 28 24.08 5.73 13.48
CA THR A 28 24.61 5.83 14.85
C THR A 28 26.00 5.22 15.01
N GLN A 29 26.36 4.22 14.17
CA GLN A 29 27.69 3.63 14.07
C GLN A 29 28.11 3.49 12.62
N SER A 30 29.40 3.69 12.31
CA SER A 30 29.92 3.71 10.95
C SER A 30 31.36 3.22 10.91
N LEU A 31 31.69 2.32 9.97
CA LEU A 31 33.04 1.84 9.72
C LEU A 31 33.99 2.99 9.36
N GLU A 32 33.49 4.02 8.69
CA GLU A 32 34.22 5.21 8.29
C GLU A 32 34.65 6.07 9.49
N LYS A 33 33.98 5.92 10.64
CA LYS A 33 34.33 6.54 11.92
C LYS A 33 35.15 5.64 12.84
N GLY A 34 35.51 4.43 12.38
CA GLY A 34 36.29 3.45 13.13
C GLY A 34 35.46 2.50 14.01
N ASP A 35 34.14 2.51 13.89
CA ASP A 35 33.28 1.55 14.55
C ASP A 35 33.44 0.16 13.92
N VAL A 36 33.08 -0.90 14.67
CA VAL A 36 33.18 -2.28 14.19
C VAL A 36 32.03 -2.72 13.29
N ALA A 37 30.95 -1.90 13.21
CA ALA A 37 29.74 -2.19 12.42
C ALA A 37 29.07 -0.90 11.94
N ARG A 38 28.13 -1.04 11.00
CA ARG A 38 27.18 0.01 10.66
C ARG A 38 25.88 -0.25 11.38
N VAL A 39 25.40 0.73 12.16
CA VAL A 39 24.11 0.67 12.84
C VAL A 39 23.33 1.93 12.50
N SER A 40 22.04 1.78 12.20
CA SER A 40 21.14 2.90 11.96
C SER A 40 20.00 2.90 12.96
N HIS A 41 19.60 4.08 13.39
CA HIS A 41 18.37 4.35 14.11
C HIS A 41 17.32 4.85 13.12
N LEU A 42 16.08 4.35 13.22
CA LEU A 42 14.96 4.71 12.34
C LEU A 42 13.83 5.30 13.19
N SER A 43 13.28 6.43 12.74
CA SER A 43 12.09 7.02 13.33
C SER A 43 11.17 7.49 12.20
N PHE A 44 9.95 6.94 12.12
CA PHE A 44 8.94 7.26 11.12
C PHE A 44 7.56 6.68 11.52
N SER A 45 6.49 7.11 10.82
CA SER A 45 5.13 6.55 10.96
C SER A 45 5.05 5.08 10.56
N THR A 46 4.13 4.33 11.13
CA THR A 46 3.76 2.98 10.66
C THR A 46 3.21 3.00 9.22
N HIS A 47 2.71 4.15 8.76
CA HIS A 47 2.15 4.39 7.42
C HIS A 47 3.18 5.01 6.47
N ILE A 48 4.40 4.47 6.47
CA ILE A 48 5.51 4.98 5.66
C ILE A 48 5.73 4.17 4.38
N GLY A 49 5.85 4.88 3.25
CA GLY A 49 6.19 4.27 1.97
C GLY A 49 5.24 3.13 1.61
N THR A 50 5.79 1.95 1.29
CA THR A 50 4.97 0.75 1.07
C THR A 50 4.61 0.13 2.41
N HIS A 51 3.32 0.13 2.75
CA HIS A 51 2.83 -0.33 4.05
C HIS A 51 1.44 -0.96 3.95
N VAL A 52 1.01 -1.60 5.03
CA VAL A 52 -0.31 -2.23 5.17
C VAL A 52 -1.10 -1.54 6.26
N ASP A 53 -2.38 -1.26 5.97
CA ASP A 53 -3.38 -0.83 6.94
C ASP A 53 -4.29 -2.01 7.31
N PRO A 54 -4.30 -2.41 8.58
CA PRO A 54 -5.25 -3.37 9.11
C PRO A 54 -6.57 -2.66 9.50
N PRO A 55 -7.66 -3.40 9.73
CA PRO A 55 -8.92 -2.85 10.26
C PRO A 55 -8.74 -1.94 11.47
N TYR A 56 -7.78 -2.22 12.34
CA TYR A 56 -7.50 -1.43 13.55
C TYR A 56 -7.13 0.03 13.26
N HIS A 57 -6.66 0.35 12.05
CA HIS A 57 -6.30 1.73 11.70
C HIS A 57 -7.48 2.71 11.82
N PHE A 58 -8.67 2.31 11.36
CA PHE A 58 -9.88 3.15 11.40
C PHE A 58 -11.02 2.57 12.22
N MET A 59 -10.97 1.29 12.58
CA MET A 59 -12.02 0.60 13.33
C MET A 59 -11.59 0.38 14.77
N LYS A 60 -12.34 0.94 15.73
CA LYS A 60 -12.04 0.87 17.18
C LYS A 60 -11.79 -0.56 17.67
N ASP A 61 -12.57 -1.50 17.19
CA ASP A 61 -12.51 -2.91 17.57
C ASP A 61 -11.92 -3.78 16.44
N GLY A 62 -11.22 -3.14 15.48
CA GLY A 62 -10.58 -3.81 14.34
C GLY A 62 -9.42 -4.71 14.75
N VAL A 63 -9.10 -5.66 13.89
CA VAL A 63 -7.93 -6.53 14.07
C VAL A 63 -6.66 -5.75 13.83
N ALA A 64 -5.74 -5.72 14.79
CA ALA A 64 -4.43 -5.10 14.64
C ALA A 64 -3.50 -5.97 13.78
N LEU A 65 -2.49 -5.33 13.20
CA LEU A 65 -1.63 -5.94 12.18
C LEU A 65 -0.88 -7.19 12.67
N ASP A 66 -0.46 -7.23 13.92
CA ASP A 66 0.23 -8.39 14.50
C ASP A 66 -0.64 -9.64 14.64
N ARG A 67 -1.97 -9.49 14.54
CA ARG A 67 -2.98 -10.57 14.60
C ARG A 67 -3.65 -10.83 13.24
N ALA A 68 -3.27 -10.07 12.21
CA ALA A 68 -3.82 -10.24 10.86
C ALA A 68 -3.49 -11.62 10.29
N PRO A 69 -4.44 -12.29 9.61
CA PRO A 69 -4.20 -13.60 9.00
C PRO A 69 -3.23 -13.48 7.82
N LEU A 70 -2.17 -14.28 7.83
CA LEU A 70 -1.12 -14.22 6.80
C LEU A 70 -1.63 -14.56 5.39
N GLU A 71 -2.71 -15.32 5.30
CA GLU A 71 -3.38 -15.68 4.06
C GLU A 71 -3.91 -14.47 3.29
N VAL A 72 -4.09 -13.32 3.95
CA VAL A 72 -4.45 -12.06 3.28
C VAL A 72 -3.26 -11.54 2.46
N PHE A 73 -2.04 -11.73 2.94
CA PHE A 73 -0.84 -11.09 2.41
C PHE A 73 -0.06 -11.95 1.42
N ILE A 74 -0.39 -13.25 1.29
CA ILE A 74 0.30 -14.18 0.40
C ILE A 74 -0.73 -14.88 -0.49
N GLY A 75 -0.47 -14.93 -1.79
CA GLY A 75 -1.23 -15.69 -2.77
C GLY A 75 -1.59 -14.91 -4.03
N PRO A 76 -2.48 -15.47 -4.89
CA PRO A 76 -2.83 -14.85 -6.15
C PRO A 76 -3.37 -13.43 -5.99
N ALA A 77 -2.87 -12.52 -6.81
CA ALA A 77 -3.30 -11.12 -6.87
C ALA A 77 -3.40 -10.67 -8.32
N ARG A 78 -4.38 -9.84 -8.62
CA ARG A 78 -4.58 -9.24 -9.93
C ARG A 78 -4.09 -7.80 -9.95
N VAL A 79 -3.17 -7.49 -10.86
CA VAL A 79 -2.75 -6.11 -11.15
C VAL A 79 -3.63 -5.57 -12.27
N VAL A 80 -4.30 -4.46 -12.01
CA VAL A 80 -5.18 -3.76 -12.94
C VAL A 80 -4.56 -2.41 -13.28
N ASP A 81 -4.29 -2.16 -14.55
CA ASP A 81 -3.86 -0.85 -15.03
C ASP A 81 -5.12 -0.03 -15.39
N VAL A 82 -5.38 1.01 -14.62
CA VAL A 82 -6.57 1.84 -14.79
C VAL A 82 -6.34 3.03 -15.75
N GLY A 83 -5.13 3.16 -16.27
CA GLY A 83 -4.77 4.24 -17.18
C GLY A 83 -4.70 5.62 -16.52
N ASP A 84 -4.94 6.66 -17.33
CA ASP A 84 -4.88 8.06 -16.89
C ASP A 84 -6.27 8.56 -16.49
N VAL A 85 -6.65 8.24 -15.27
CA VAL A 85 -7.93 8.64 -14.65
C VAL A 85 -7.68 9.54 -13.45
N ALA A 86 -8.71 10.27 -12.99
CA ALA A 86 -8.64 11.09 -11.79
C ALA A 86 -8.93 10.25 -10.53
N SER A 87 -9.85 9.29 -10.63
CA SER A 87 -10.24 8.38 -9.55
C SER A 87 -10.74 7.05 -10.14
N ILE A 88 -10.86 6.06 -9.27
CA ILE A 88 -11.37 4.73 -9.59
C ILE A 88 -12.76 4.62 -8.96
N ASP A 89 -13.81 4.71 -9.78
CA ASP A 89 -15.20 4.52 -9.38
C ASP A 89 -15.72 3.12 -9.71
N ALA A 90 -16.93 2.79 -9.25
CA ALA A 90 -17.56 1.50 -9.53
C ALA A 90 -17.82 1.26 -11.01
N ALA A 91 -18.09 2.32 -11.79
CA ALA A 91 -18.32 2.21 -13.23
C ALA A 91 -17.05 1.80 -13.97
N LEU A 92 -15.92 2.46 -13.68
CA LEU A 92 -14.61 2.07 -14.21
C LEU A 92 -14.25 0.65 -13.77
N LEU A 93 -14.45 0.34 -12.47
CA LEU A 93 -14.15 -0.98 -11.92
C LEU A 93 -14.91 -2.09 -12.65
N SER A 94 -16.14 -1.83 -13.09
CA SER A 94 -16.97 -2.80 -13.82
C SER A 94 -16.44 -3.17 -15.21
N THR A 95 -15.50 -2.40 -15.75
CA THR A 95 -14.87 -2.67 -17.07
C THR A 95 -13.77 -3.72 -16.99
N PHE A 96 -13.32 -4.08 -15.78
CA PHE A 96 -12.26 -5.06 -15.56
C PHE A 96 -12.85 -6.40 -15.10
N ASP A 97 -12.27 -7.49 -15.59
CA ASP A 97 -12.55 -8.82 -15.07
C ASP A 97 -11.83 -8.99 -13.72
N LEU A 98 -12.61 -8.99 -12.64
CA LEU A 98 -12.13 -9.20 -11.27
C LEU A 98 -12.68 -10.48 -10.64
N ASP A 99 -13.33 -11.33 -11.43
CA ASP A 99 -13.94 -12.56 -10.95
C ASP A 99 -12.89 -13.48 -10.30
N GLY A 100 -13.17 -13.90 -9.08
CA GLY A 100 -12.29 -14.76 -8.28
C GLY A 100 -11.03 -14.07 -7.73
N ALA A 101 -10.80 -12.78 -8.01
CA ALA A 101 -9.66 -12.06 -7.47
C ALA A 101 -9.87 -11.71 -5.99
N SER A 102 -9.14 -12.39 -5.10
CA SER A 102 -9.16 -12.07 -3.67
C SER A 102 -8.23 -10.90 -3.28
N ARG A 103 -7.30 -10.53 -4.16
CA ARG A 103 -6.37 -9.39 -3.99
C ARG A 103 -6.31 -8.62 -5.30
N VAL A 104 -6.53 -7.31 -5.23
CA VAL A 104 -6.52 -6.42 -6.40
C VAL A 104 -5.56 -5.28 -6.16
N LEU A 105 -4.62 -5.08 -7.07
CA LEU A 105 -3.62 -4.02 -7.01
C LEU A 105 -3.84 -3.07 -8.19
N PHE A 106 -4.14 -1.83 -7.89
CA PHE A 106 -4.38 -0.79 -8.88
C PHE A 106 -3.07 -0.10 -9.27
N LYS A 107 -2.68 -0.30 -10.51
CA LYS A 107 -1.63 0.46 -11.16
C LYS A 107 -2.25 1.69 -11.81
N THR A 108 -1.75 2.86 -11.43
CA THR A 108 -2.23 4.14 -11.89
C THR A 108 -1.06 5.00 -12.40
N ARG A 109 -1.33 6.24 -12.79
CA ARG A 109 -0.27 7.22 -13.07
C ARG A 109 0.58 7.57 -11.84
N ASN A 110 0.11 7.26 -10.64
CA ASN A 110 0.81 7.60 -9.39
C ASN A 110 2.18 6.94 -9.28
N SER A 111 2.38 5.74 -9.83
CA SER A 111 3.69 5.07 -9.81
C SER A 111 4.83 5.94 -10.36
N ARG A 112 4.53 6.92 -11.23
CA ARG A 112 5.54 7.86 -11.77
C ARG A 112 6.02 8.85 -10.72
N LEU A 113 5.15 9.22 -9.78
CA LEU A 113 5.41 10.23 -8.76
C LEU A 113 6.61 9.87 -7.88
N TRP A 114 6.85 8.57 -7.66
CA TRP A 114 8.02 8.09 -6.90
C TRP A 114 9.38 8.48 -7.50
N ARG A 115 9.41 8.88 -8.79
CA ARG A 115 10.63 9.26 -9.51
C ARG A 115 10.63 10.71 -9.94
N GLU A 116 9.46 11.33 -10.00
CA GLU A 116 9.29 12.69 -10.53
C GLU A 116 9.47 13.74 -9.43
N THR A 117 9.16 13.40 -8.18
CA THR A 117 9.19 14.37 -7.08
C THR A 117 9.37 13.70 -5.71
N ASN A 118 9.99 14.43 -4.77
CA ASN A 118 10.05 14.07 -3.36
C ASN A 118 8.98 14.81 -2.53
N GLU A 119 8.07 15.54 -3.19
CA GLU A 119 7.00 16.25 -2.52
C GLU A 119 5.68 15.49 -2.64
N PHE A 120 4.88 15.51 -1.59
CA PHE A 120 3.53 14.93 -1.61
C PHE A 120 2.67 15.60 -2.68
N GLN A 121 2.09 14.79 -3.56
CA GLN A 121 1.18 15.25 -4.62
C GLN A 121 -0.27 15.05 -4.17
N LYS A 122 -1.07 16.12 -4.23
CA LYS A 122 -2.47 16.12 -3.74
C LYS A 122 -3.47 15.51 -4.71
N ASP A 123 -3.15 15.51 -5.99
CA ASP A 123 -4.01 15.09 -7.14
C ASP A 123 -3.67 13.68 -7.61
N PHE A 124 -3.22 12.84 -6.68
CA PHE A 124 -3.02 11.42 -6.95
C PHE A 124 -4.36 10.73 -7.26
N VAL A 125 -4.29 9.63 -8.01
CA VAL A 125 -5.45 8.77 -8.28
C VAL A 125 -5.80 8.02 -7.01
N TYR A 126 -7.06 8.02 -6.65
CA TYR A 126 -7.60 7.40 -5.44
C TYR A 126 -8.82 6.51 -5.79
N LEU A 127 -9.31 5.77 -4.82
CA LEU A 127 -10.48 4.92 -4.95
C LEU A 127 -11.72 5.67 -4.41
N GLU A 128 -12.78 5.73 -5.20
CA GLU A 128 -14.09 6.23 -4.73
C GLU A 128 -14.74 5.21 -3.79
N THR A 129 -15.59 5.67 -2.90
CA THR A 129 -16.28 4.82 -1.93
C THR A 129 -17.11 3.73 -2.58
N ASP A 130 -17.80 4.03 -3.69
CA ASP A 130 -18.63 3.06 -4.43
C ASP A 130 -17.80 1.93 -5.06
N ALA A 131 -16.57 2.23 -5.50
CA ALA A 131 -15.64 1.21 -5.96
C ALA A 131 -15.15 0.32 -4.80
N ALA A 132 -14.86 0.91 -3.63
CA ALA A 132 -14.52 0.15 -2.44
C ALA A 132 -15.64 -0.81 -2.03
N GLU A 133 -16.89 -0.33 -1.98
CA GLU A 133 -18.08 -1.16 -1.71
C GLU A 133 -18.26 -2.27 -2.75
N ALA A 134 -18.00 -1.97 -4.03
CA ALA A 134 -18.06 -2.98 -5.09
C ALA A 134 -16.98 -4.07 -4.96
N LEU A 135 -15.79 -3.73 -4.48
CA LEU A 135 -14.72 -4.69 -4.17
C LEU A 135 -15.09 -5.58 -2.97
N VAL A 136 -15.63 -4.98 -1.92
CA VAL A 136 -16.15 -5.71 -0.75
C VAL A 136 -17.22 -6.71 -1.17
N ALA A 137 -18.19 -6.28 -1.99
CA ALA A 137 -19.27 -7.14 -2.49
C ALA A 137 -18.76 -8.34 -3.33
N ARG A 138 -17.59 -8.21 -3.97
CA ARG A 138 -16.90 -9.28 -4.69
C ARG A 138 -16.07 -10.21 -3.79
N GLY A 139 -15.99 -9.95 -2.50
CA GLY A 139 -15.22 -10.76 -1.54
C GLY A 139 -13.70 -10.55 -1.62
N VAL A 140 -13.24 -9.42 -2.16
CA VAL A 140 -11.83 -9.02 -2.12
C VAL A 140 -11.37 -8.93 -0.67
N LYS A 141 -10.14 -9.35 -0.38
CA LYS A 141 -9.55 -9.37 0.96
C LYS A 141 -8.40 -8.38 1.13
N LEU A 142 -7.80 -7.95 0.02
CA LEU A 142 -6.75 -6.95 0.01
C LEU A 142 -6.88 -6.07 -1.23
N VAL A 143 -6.81 -4.77 -1.02
CA VAL A 143 -6.76 -3.75 -2.07
C VAL A 143 -5.43 -3.03 -2.00
N GLY A 144 -4.71 -2.93 -3.11
CA GLY A 144 -3.45 -2.20 -3.20
C GLY A 144 -3.54 -1.01 -4.14
N ILE A 145 -2.78 0.06 -3.84
CA ILE A 145 -2.64 1.23 -4.69
C ILE A 145 -1.19 1.73 -4.72
N ASP A 146 -0.83 2.37 -5.80
CA ASP A 146 0.53 2.83 -6.08
C ASP A 146 0.82 4.27 -5.60
N TYR A 147 0.18 4.69 -4.49
CA TYR A 147 0.49 5.93 -3.78
C TYR A 147 0.14 5.84 -2.30
N LEU A 148 0.36 6.97 -1.59
CA LEU A 148 0.32 7.09 -0.12
C LEU A 148 -1.08 7.03 0.50
N SER A 149 -2.16 6.94 -0.30
CA SER A 149 -3.51 6.70 0.21
C SER A 149 -4.45 6.14 -0.87
N VAL A 150 -5.36 5.25 -0.46
CA VAL A 150 -6.54 4.87 -1.26
C VAL A 150 -7.61 5.95 -1.22
N GLU A 151 -7.60 6.83 -0.22
CA GLU A 151 -8.61 7.88 0.00
C GLU A 151 -8.23 9.15 -0.75
N LYS A 152 -9.23 9.91 -1.21
CA LYS A 152 -9.05 11.26 -1.76
C LYS A 152 -8.37 12.19 -0.75
N PHE A 153 -7.36 12.95 -1.17
CA PHE A 153 -6.76 13.95 -0.29
C PHE A 153 -7.76 15.04 0.10
N GLY A 154 -7.74 15.43 1.38
CA GLY A 154 -8.62 16.49 1.91
C GLY A 154 -10.08 16.08 2.09
N PHE A 155 -10.34 14.80 2.29
CA PHE A 155 -11.68 14.26 2.58
C PHE A 155 -12.25 14.83 3.90
N ASP A 156 -13.58 14.96 3.97
CA ASP A 156 -14.26 15.27 5.21
C ASP A 156 -14.42 14.04 6.13
N LYS A 157 -14.60 12.86 5.51
CA LYS A 157 -14.75 11.56 6.17
C LYS A 157 -14.02 10.49 5.37
N PRO A 158 -13.31 9.57 6.01
CA PRO A 158 -12.54 8.52 5.34
C PRO A 158 -13.46 7.38 4.89
N THR A 159 -14.39 7.67 4.00
CA THR A 159 -15.45 6.72 3.62
C THR A 159 -14.94 5.51 2.85
N THR A 160 -13.88 5.68 2.06
CA THR A 160 -13.23 4.57 1.35
C THR A 160 -12.51 3.63 2.32
N HIS A 161 -11.75 4.18 3.29
CA HIS A 161 -11.15 3.38 4.36
C HIS A 161 -12.21 2.66 5.20
N TRP A 162 -13.29 3.35 5.58
CA TRP A 162 -14.37 2.72 6.34
C TRP A 162 -15.05 1.60 5.57
N ALA A 163 -15.27 1.76 4.26
CA ALA A 163 -15.86 0.72 3.42
C ALA A 163 -14.97 -0.52 3.34
N LEU A 164 -13.66 -0.36 3.19
CA LEU A 164 -12.71 -1.47 3.11
C LEU A 164 -12.43 -2.09 4.48
N LEU A 165 -11.86 -1.32 5.41
CA LEU A 165 -11.40 -1.80 6.71
C LEU A 165 -12.55 -2.26 7.61
N GLY A 166 -13.73 -1.64 7.50
CA GLY A 166 -14.94 -2.04 8.20
C GLY A 166 -15.52 -3.39 7.74
N ASN A 167 -15.04 -3.92 6.62
CA ASN A 167 -15.40 -5.22 6.08
C ASN A 167 -14.20 -6.19 6.01
N ASP A 168 -13.19 -5.99 6.85
CA ASP A 168 -11.97 -6.81 6.94
C ASP A 168 -11.20 -6.91 5.61
N VAL A 169 -11.28 -5.88 4.76
CA VAL A 169 -10.45 -5.74 3.56
C VAL A 169 -9.24 -4.90 3.93
N TYR A 170 -8.06 -5.51 3.90
CA TYR A 170 -6.79 -4.85 4.20
C TYR A 170 -6.37 -3.95 3.05
N ILE A 171 -5.69 -2.86 3.38
CA ILE A 171 -5.21 -1.90 2.38
C ILE A 171 -3.68 -1.98 2.29
N LEU A 172 -3.16 -1.96 1.09
CA LEU A 172 -1.73 -1.96 0.79
C LEU A 172 -1.41 -0.71 -0.02
N GLU A 173 -0.77 0.26 0.60
CA GLU A 173 -0.46 1.57 0.02
C GLU A 173 1.02 1.69 -0.33
N GLY A 174 1.36 2.68 -1.13
CA GLY A 174 2.74 3.02 -1.43
C GLY A 174 3.45 2.03 -2.36
N LEU A 175 2.75 1.36 -3.26
CA LEU A 175 3.37 0.47 -4.24
C LEU A 175 4.06 1.24 -5.37
N ASP A 176 5.15 0.70 -5.93
CA ASP A 176 5.70 1.08 -7.23
C ASP A 176 5.38 -0.01 -8.26
N LEU A 177 4.30 0.18 -9.00
CA LEU A 177 3.85 -0.76 -10.04
C LEU A 177 4.33 -0.39 -11.45
N SER A 178 5.21 0.61 -11.60
CA SER A 178 5.65 1.12 -12.90
C SER A 178 6.26 0.05 -13.82
N ALA A 179 6.99 -0.92 -13.26
CA ALA A 179 7.63 -2.00 -14.02
C ALA A 179 6.75 -3.25 -14.19
N VAL A 180 5.53 -3.25 -13.63
CA VAL A 180 4.62 -4.40 -13.63
C VAL A 180 3.60 -4.24 -14.75
N ALA A 181 3.41 -5.27 -15.58
CA ALA A 181 2.30 -5.32 -16.54
C ALA A 181 0.98 -5.72 -15.82
N PRO A 182 -0.19 -5.32 -16.35
CA PRO A 182 -1.44 -5.84 -15.84
C PRO A 182 -1.52 -7.36 -16.02
N GLY A 183 -2.14 -8.06 -15.06
CA GLY A 183 -2.26 -9.52 -15.08
C GLY A 183 -2.24 -10.15 -13.70
N ASP A 184 -2.15 -11.46 -13.66
CA ASP A 184 -2.15 -12.24 -12.42
C ASP A 184 -0.73 -12.58 -11.97
N TYR A 185 -0.50 -12.41 -10.68
CA TYR A 185 0.78 -12.65 -10.00
C TYR A 185 0.54 -13.36 -8.67
N GLU A 186 1.59 -13.90 -8.10
CA GLU A 186 1.60 -14.21 -6.68
C GLU A 186 2.13 -13.00 -5.92
N LEU A 187 1.28 -12.45 -5.04
CA LEU A 187 1.67 -11.43 -4.06
C LEU A 187 2.35 -12.09 -2.88
N ILE A 188 3.47 -11.51 -2.43
CA ILE A 188 4.10 -11.77 -1.15
C ILE A 188 4.32 -10.41 -0.49
N CYS A 189 3.52 -10.12 0.54
CA CYS A 189 3.53 -8.90 1.30
C CYS A 189 3.59 -9.26 2.79
N LEU A 190 4.71 -8.99 3.44
CA LEU A 190 4.90 -9.31 4.84
C LEU A 190 5.23 -8.04 5.62
N PRO A 191 4.23 -7.39 6.23
CA PRO A 191 4.45 -6.22 7.06
C PRO A 191 5.21 -6.56 8.35
N LEU A 192 5.85 -5.56 8.94
CA LEU A 192 6.48 -5.69 10.24
C LEU A 192 5.44 -6.10 11.29
N LYS A 193 5.77 -7.11 12.11
CA LYS A 193 4.90 -7.56 13.20
C LYS A 193 5.05 -6.65 14.42
N ILE A 194 4.40 -5.51 14.38
CA ILE A 194 4.37 -4.53 15.45
C ILE A 194 3.20 -4.88 16.38
N LYS A 195 3.45 -5.03 17.68
CA LYS A 195 2.39 -5.32 18.64
C LYS A 195 1.33 -4.23 18.64
N ASP A 196 0.07 -4.64 18.53
CA ASP A 196 -1.10 -3.77 18.42
C ASP A 196 -0.94 -2.69 17.34
N GLY A 197 -0.25 -3.05 16.23
CA GLY A 197 0.05 -2.13 15.13
C GLY A 197 -1.20 -1.69 14.38
N ASP A 198 -1.32 -0.38 14.21
CA ASP A 198 -2.32 0.32 13.39
C ASP A 198 -1.95 0.33 11.90
N GLY A 199 -0.70 0.04 11.59
CA GLY A 199 -0.12 -0.10 10.28
C GLY A 199 1.26 -0.74 10.36
N GLY A 200 1.88 -1.00 9.22
CA GLY A 200 3.25 -1.49 9.21
C GLY A 200 3.90 -1.48 7.83
N PRO A 201 5.13 -0.92 7.72
CA PRO A 201 5.88 -0.98 6.48
C PRO A 201 6.16 -2.43 6.09
N ALA A 202 6.10 -2.70 4.79
CA ALA A 202 6.26 -4.03 4.23
C ALA A 202 7.24 -4.06 3.06
N ARG A 203 8.01 -5.17 2.93
CA ARG A 203 8.63 -5.50 1.65
C ARG A 203 7.64 -6.29 0.82
N VAL A 204 7.28 -5.76 -0.34
CA VAL A 204 6.27 -6.35 -1.23
C VAL A 204 6.89 -6.77 -2.54
N VAL A 205 6.65 -8.00 -2.92
CA VAL A 205 7.08 -8.53 -4.21
C VAL A 205 5.92 -9.20 -4.95
N LEU A 206 5.96 -9.11 -6.27
CA LEU A 206 5.09 -9.84 -7.17
C LEU A 206 5.92 -10.88 -7.92
N ARG A 207 5.47 -12.11 -7.93
CA ARG A 207 6.08 -13.22 -8.63
C ARG A 207 5.19 -13.66 -9.79
N GLU A 208 5.76 -13.80 -11.01
CA GLU A 208 5.03 -14.37 -12.14
C GLU A 208 4.53 -15.78 -11.82
N LEU A 209 3.28 -16.04 -12.16
CA LEU A 209 2.72 -17.38 -12.13
C LEU A 209 3.28 -18.19 -13.32
N ASN A 210 3.64 -19.44 -13.09
CA ASN A 210 4.15 -20.36 -14.16
C ASN A 210 3.01 -20.80 -15.06
#